data_e092965545d63d3bcbeb987133ba1582
#
_entry.id   e092965545d63d3bcbeb987133ba1582
#
_cell.length_a   1.000
_cell.length_b   1.000
_cell.length_c   1.000
_cell.angle_alpha   90.00
_cell.angle_beta   90.00
_cell.angle_gamma   90.00
#
_symmetry.space_group_name_H-M   'P 1'
#
loop_
_entity.id
_entity.type
_entity.pdbx_description
1 polymer ?
#
loop_
_entity_poly.entity_id
_entity_poly.type
_entity_poly.pdbx_seq_one_letter_code
_entity_poly.pdbx_strand_id
1 'polypeptide(L)'
;APPKKPRGRVAAEELRPGVVLEEELRPGVVLEEELRGRTLTLRLKGRGVTPELRAAEAMDLLRRSAAEVETITDLYLLDDATRLVGVITLRELIQVPAERRLADIPRANDVRVAPETDQEEVARLVSQYDLFALPVVDPEGRMLGIVTVDDVIDVLVEEGTEDVLRFGAVERGATDETYFATPITRAVRRRIGWLMLLFLTGTITINVLSWFETALNQVVALSFFIPLLIGTGGNTGAQTVSTMVRGMALNEIRLSDIGRVVLREISSGLLLGLLLALVALGMALLLGNSLMLALVVAISIIAICTWANTVGAIVPMITQKFGLDPALVSAPLITTLVDATGLMIYLLIARALLNI
;
A
#
# COMPACT_ATOMS: atom_id res chain seq x y z
N ALA A 1 25.65 -20.33 -4.03
CA ALA A 1 25.14 -19.87 -5.32
C ALA A 1 26.13 -18.83 -5.86
N PRO A 2 26.59 -18.90 -7.14
CA PRO A 2 27.50 -17.90 -7.70
C PRO A 2 26.74 -16.57 -7.90
N PRO A 3 27.44 -15.40 -7.77
CA PRO A 3 26.84 -14.12 -7.96
C PRO A 3 26.43 -13.91 -9.42
N LYS A 4 25.20 -13.40 -9.65
CA LYS A 4 24.75 -12.98 -10.97
C LYS A 4 25.67 -11.86 -11.49
N LYS A 5 26.18 -12.03 -12.70
CA LYS A 5 26.98 -11.00 -13.40
C LYS A 5 26.10 -9.74 -13.58
N PRO A 6 26.63 -8.53 -13.34
CA PRO A 6 25.91 -7.29 -13.65
C PRO A 6 25.72 -7.20 -15.16
N ARG A 7 24.49 -7.03 -15.62
CA ARG A 7 24.16 -6.64 -16.99
C ARG A 7 24.75 -5.26 -17.25
N GLY A 8 25.50 -5.15 -18.35
CA GLY A 8 26.31 -3.97 -18.66
C GLY A 8 25.48 -2.70 -18.76
N ARG A 9 25.86 -1.69 -18.00
CA ARG A 9 25.46 -0.30 -18.21
C ARG A 9 25.97 0.15 -19.58
N VAL A 10 25.07 0.45 -20.50
CA VAL A 10 25.37 1.34 -21.63
C VAL A 10 25.31 2.76 -21.09
N ALA A 11 26.39 3.51 -21.25
CA ALA A 11 26.55 4.87 -20.76
C ALA A 11 25.44 5.79 -21.35
N ALA A 12 24.77 6.52 -20.48
CA ALA A 12 23.88 7.61 -20.85
C ALA A 12 24.72 8.83 -21.23
N GLU A 13 25.19 8.87 -22.47
CA GLU A 13 25.75 10.08 -23.07
C GLU A 13 25.16 10.27 -24.47
N GLU A 14 24.59 11.47 -24.67
CA GLU A 14 24.14 12.06 -25.94
C GLU A 14 22.82 11.53 -26.57
N LEU A 15 21.69 11.96 -26.00
CA LEU A 15 20.48 12.13 -26.80
C LEU A 15 20.07 13.61 -26.77
N ARG A 16 20.35 14.30 -27.87
CA ARG A 16 19.81 15.64 -28.17
C ARG A 16 18.29 15.53 -28.37
N PRO A 17 17.49 16.48 -27.88
CA PRO A 17 16.06 16.52 -28.18
C PRO A 17 15.88 16.93 -29.65
N GLY A 18 15.11 16.13 -30.39
CA GLY A 18 14.56 16.52 -31.70
C GLY A 18 15.19 15.84 -32.92
N VAL A 19 15.14 14.53 -33.01
CA VAL A 19 15.18 13.83 -34.30
C VAL A 19 14.04 12.82 -34.32
N VAL A 20 12.96 13.18 -34.99
CA VAL A 20 11.92 12.26 -35.43
C VAL A 20 12.50 11.54 -36.65
N LEU A 21 12.91 10.29 -36.50
CA LEU A 21 13.12 9.43 -37.63
C LEU A 21 11.77 8.87 -38.07
N GLU A 22 11.15 9.49 -39.08
CA GLU A 22 10.17 8.86 -39.91
C GLU A 22 10.86 7.73 -40.71
N GLU A 23 10.95 6.54 -40.12
CA GLU A 23 11.19 5.32 -40.86
C GLU A 23 9.87 4.57 -40.94
N GLU A 24 9.48 4.25 -42.21
CA GLU A 24 8.23 3.61 -42.58
C GLU A 24 7.82 2.49 -41.64
N LEU A 25 6.76 2.70 -40.88
CA LEU A 25 6.09 1.71 -40.05
C LEU A 25 5.57 0.57 -40.92
N ARG A 26 6.37 -0.49 -41.07
CA ARG A 26 5.88 -1.78 -41.53
C ARG A 26 5.02 -2.41 -40.44
N PRO A 27 3.91 -3.09 -40.75
CA PRO A 27 3.03 -3.66 -39.74
C PRO A 27 3.75 -4.74 -38.97
N GLY A 28 3.90 -4.47 -37.70
CA GLY A 28 4.33 -5.40 -36.72
C GLY A 28 5.60 -5.07 -35.94
N VAL A 29 5.49 -4.47 -34.74
CA VAL A 29 6.63 -4.14 -33.88
C VAL A 29 6.31 -4.39 -32.41
N VAL A 30 7.20 -4.96 -31.60
CA VAL A 30 7.10 -5.19 -30.13
C VAL A 30 7.86 -4.12 -29.32
N LEU A 31 7.56 -3.96 -28.08
CA LEU A 31 8.07 -2.91 -27.19
C LEU A 31 9.17 -3.40 -26.25
N GLU A 32 10.09 -2.52 -25.98
CA GLU A 32 11.07 -2.62 -24.90
C GLU A 32 10.79 -1.50 -23.88
N GLU A 33 10.75 -1.80 -22.58
CA GLU A 33 10.29 -0.91 -21.53
C GLU A 33 11.39 -0.56 -20.53
N GLU A 34 11.31 0.65 -19.99
CA GLU A 34 12.03 1.08 -18.80
C GLU A 34 11.05 1.82 -17.85
N LEU A 35 10.80 1.25 -16.67
CA LEU A 35 10.03 1.88 -15.60
C LEU A 35 10.89 2.94 -14.90
N ARG A 36 10.54 4.22 -15.02
CA ARG A 36 11.14 5.30 -14.25
C ARG A 36 10.08 6.16 -13.59
N GLY A 37 9.94 6.01 -12.27
CA GLY A 37 9.01 6.81 -11.48
C GLY A 37 7.56 6.41 -11.69
N ARG A 38 6.62 7.27 -11.30
CA ARG A 38 5.17 7.01 -11.36
C ARG A 38 4.58 6.96 -12.78
N THR A 39 5.38 7.08 -13.81
CA THR A 39 4.94 7.11 -15.21
C THR A 39 5.61 5.99 -15.99
N LEU A 40 4.81 5.14 -16.60
CA LEU A 40 5.24 4.08 -17.52
C LEU A 40 5.76 4.71 -18.83
N THR A 41 7.01 4.46 -19.19
CA THR A 41 7.56 4.85 -20.51
C THR A 41 7.73 3.60 -21.35
N LEU A 42 6.97 3.50 -22.42
CA LEU A 42 6.85 2.32 -23.27
C LEU A 42 7.49 2.55 -24.64
N ARG A 43 8.20 1.55 -25.17
CA ARG A 43 8.71 1.52 -26.55
C ARG A 43 8.33 0.23 -27.24
N LEU A 44 7.75 0.33 -28.44
CA LEU A 44 7.25 -0.81 -29.22
C LEU A 44 8.35 -1.53 -30.03
N LYS A 45 8.46 -2.87 -29.87
CA LYS A 45 9.26 -3.76 -30.73
C LYS A 45 8.48 -5.05 -31.01
N GLY A 46 7.94 -5.26 -32.21
CA GLY A 46 7.32 -6.52 -32.67
C GLY A 46 5.99 -6.36 -33.38
N ARG A 47 5.43 -7.46 -33.92
CA ARG A 47 4.30 -7.44 -34.85
C ARG A 47 3.00 -7.81 -34.16
N GLY A 48 2.04 -6.88 -34.12
CA GLY A 48 0.63 -7.21 -33.90
C GLY A 48 0.14 -8.17 -34.98
N VAL A 49 -0.92 -8.89 -34.69
CA VAL A 49 -1.52 -9.88 -35.59
C VAL A 49 -2.87 -9.36 -36.02
N THR A 50 -3.17 -9.44 -37.33
CA THR A 50 -4.47 -8.97 -37.85
C THR A 50 -5.58 -9.99 -37.55
N PRO A 51 -6.82 -9.53 -37.27
CA PRO A 51 -7.94 -10.39 -36.91
C PRO A 51 -8.32 -11.42 -38.01
N GLU A 52 -7.95 -11.14 -39.27
CA GLU A 52 -8.27 -11.95 -40.45
C GLU A 52 -7.40 -13.22 -40.54
N LEU A 53 -6.25 -13.27 -39.88
CA LEU A 53 -5.37 -14.45 -39.90
C LEU A 53 -6.06 -15.69 -39.32
N ARG A 54 -5.68 -16.87 -39.85
CA ARG A 54 -6.09 -18.16 -39.32
C ARG A 54 -5.19 -18.60 -38.18
N ALA A 55 -5.70 -19.43 -37.29
CA ALA A 55 -4.95 -19.95 -36.13
C ALA A 55 -3.64 -20.64 -36.53
N ALA A 56 -3.63 -21.39 -37.64
CA ALA A 56 -2.41 -22.00 -38.15
C ALA A 56 -1.37 -20.98 -38.58
N GLU A 57 -1.75 -19.92 -39.25
CA GLU A 57 -0.87 -18.85 -39.74
C GLU A 57 -0.28 -18.07 -38.54
N ALA A 58 -1.12 -17.78 -37.54
CA ALA A 58 -0.69 -17.15 -36.32
C ALA A 58 0.30 -18.01 -35.52
N MET A 59 0.07 -19.33 -35.44
CA MET A 59 0.97 -20.27 -34.79
C MET A 59 2.32 -20.35 -35.53
N ASP A 60 2.34 -20.33 -36.87
CA ASP A 60 3.58 -20.31 -37.62
C ASP A 60 4.34 -18.98 -37.47
N LEU A 61 3.61 -17.87 -37.38
CA LEU A 61 4.20 -16.58 -37.06
C LEU A 61 4.89 -16.60 -35.69
N LEU A 62 4.18 -17.09 -34.64
CA LEU A 62 4.74 -17.23 -33.31
C LEU A 62 6.02 -18.08 -33.28
N ARG A 63 6.02 -19.23 -33.98
CA ARG A 63 7.21 -20.09 -34.07
C ARG A 63 8.42 -19.39 -34.69
N ARG A 64 8.19 -18.53 -35.67
CA ARG A 64 9.26 -17.77 -36.33
C ARG A 64 9.76 -16.61 -35.48
N SER A 65 8.88 -15.97 -34.70
CA SER A 65 9.20 -14.80 -33.90
C SER A 65 9.61 -15.15 -32.46
N ALA A 66 9.47 -16.40 -32.02
CA ALA A 66 9.68 -16.82 -30.64
C ALA A 66 11.09 -16.55 -30.08
N ALA A 67 12.09 -16.38 -30.94
CA ALA A 67 13.46 -16.03 -30.54
C ALA A 67 13.69 -14.52 -30.38
N GLU A 68 12.76 -13.70 -30.89
CA GLU A 68 12.90 -12.24 -30.97
C GLU A 68 11.97 -11.49 -29.99
N VAL A 69 10.98 -12.18 -29.41
CA VAL A 69 9.97 -11.60 -28.50
C VAL A 69 10.20 -12.06 -27.06
N GLU A 70 9.95 -11.17 -26.13
CA GLU A 70 10.16 -11.40 -24.70
C GLU A 70 9.15 -12.39 -24.12
N THR A 71 7.89 -12.30 -24.56
CA THR A 71 6.82 -13.23 -24.16
C THR A 71 5.99 -13.65 -25.37
N ILE A 72 5.54 -14.94 -25.36
CA ILE A 72 4.68 -15.54 -26.37
C ILE A 72 3.33 -15.98 -25.78
N THR A 73 3.04 -15.61 -24.54
CA THR A 73 1.83 -16.05 -23.84
C THR A 73 0.55 -15.48 -24.44
N ASP A 74 0.64 -14.26 -24.97
CA ASP A 74 -0.51 -13.50 -25.46
C ASP A 74 -0.29 -12.95 -26.86
N LEU A 75 -1.31 -13.02 -27.70
CA LEU A 75 -1.36 -12.41 -29.03
C LEU A 75 -2.30 -11.20 -29.01
N TYR A 76 -1.79 -10.06 -29.36
CA TYR A 76 -2.53 -8.82 -29.46
C TYR A 76 -3.05 -8.64 -30.88
N LEU A 77 -4.37 -8.63 -31.04
CA LEU A 77 -5.00 -8.40 -32.33
C LEU A 77 -5.13 -6.90 -32.57
N LEU A 78 -4.52 -6.43 -33.64
CA LEU A 78 -4.53 -5.01 -34.01
C LEU A 78 -5.26 -4.82 -35.34
N ASP A 79 -6.04 -3.72 -35.47
CA ASP A 79 -6.58 -3.26 -36.74
C ASP A 79 -5.51 -2.51 -37.56
N ASP A 80 -5.90 -2.06 -38.79
CA ASP A 80 -5.01 -1.30 -39.68
C ASP A 80 -4.53 0.03 -39.06
N ALA A 81 -5.26 0.57 -38.08
CA ALA A 81 -4.92 1.78 -37.35
C ALA A 81 -4.12 1.48 -36.02
N THR A 82 -3.59 0.25 -35.86
CA THR A 82 -2.89 -0.23 -34.67
C THR A 82 -3.74 -0.23 -33.38
N ARG A 83 -5.06 -0.18 -33.49
CA ARG A 83 -5.94 -0.24 -32.33
C ARG A 83 -6.07 -1.67 -31.84
N LEU A 84 -6.05 -1.82 -30.53
CA LEU A 84 -6.24 -3.12 -29.87
C LEU A 84 -7.70 -3.58 -30.05
N VAL A 85 -7.88 -4.62 -30.85
CA VAL A 85 -9.19 -5.24 -31.15
C VAL A 85 -9.47 -6.39 -30.18
N GLY A 86 -8.43 -7.04 -29.63
CA GLY A 86 -8.56 -8.09 -28.63
C GLY A 86 -7.25 -8.77 -28.32
N VAL A 87 -7.28 -9.62 -27.30
CA VAL A 87 -6.16 -10.45 -26.86
C VAL A 87 -6.57 -11.91 -26.95
N ILE A 88 -5.68 -12.76 -27.47
CA ILE A 88 -5.86 -14.22 -27.53
C ILE A 88 -4.66 -14.85 -26.83
N THR A 89 -4.91 -15.69 -25.84
CA THR A 89 -3.83 -16.42 -25.17
C THR A 89 -3.31 -17.56 -26.05
N LEU A 90 -2.04 -17.91 -25.89
CA LEU A 90 -1.47 -19.07 -26.58
C LEU A 90 -2.27 -20.36 -26.30
N ARG A 91 -2.83 -20.48 -25.10
CA ARG A 91 -3.70 -21.62 -24.71
C ARG A 91 -4.95 -21.68 -25.58
N GLU A 92 -5.64 -20.54 -25.78
CA GLU A 92 -6.82 -20.48 -26.63
C GLU A 92 -6.46 -20.78 -28.09
N LEU A 93 -5.34 -20.25 -28.57
CA LEU A 93 -4.87 -20.50 -29.93
C LEU A 93 -4.59 -21.98 -30.20
N ILE A 94 -4.04 -22.71 -29.23
CA ILE A 94 -3.77 -24.16 -29.34
C ILE A 94 -5.07 -24.98 -29.36
N GLN A 95 -6.13 -24.52 -28.68
CA GLN A 95 -7.37 -25.25 -28.52
C GLN A 95 -8.31 -25.15 -29.73
N VAL A 96 -8.14 -24.14 -30.57
CA VAL A 96 -9.01 -23.94 -31.73
C VAL A 96 -8.53 -24.68 -32.97
N PRO A 97 -9.45 -25.05 -33.91
CA PRO A 97 -9.08 -25.63 -35.19
C PRO A 97 -8.18 -24.71 -36.01
N ALA A 98 -7.23 -25.28 -36.75
CA ALA A 98 -6.22 -24.56 -37.52
C ALA A 98 -6.76 -23.55 -38.52
N GLU A 99 -7.94 -23.85 -39.10
CA GLU A 99 -8.60 -23.01 -40.10
C GLU A 99 -9.41 -21.86 -39.52
N ARG A 100 -9.62 -21.83 -38.20
CA ARG A 100 -10.42 -20.79 -37.54
C ARG A 100 -9.74 -19.44 -37.63
N ARG A 101 -10.53 -18.40 -37.97
CA ARG A 101 -10.02 -17.02 -37.98
C ARG A 101 -9.85 -16.52 -36.53
N LEU A 102 -8.84 -15.70 -36.30
CA LEU A 102 -8.60 -15.12 -34.98
C LEU A 102 -9.75 -14.21 -34.53
N ALA A 103 -10.41 -13.53 -35.47
CA ALA A 103 -11.61 -12.71 -35.21
C ALA A 103 -12.77 -13.50 -34.58
N ASP A 104 -12.88 -14.80 -34.91
CA ASP A 104 -13.97 -15.69 -34.49
C ASP A 104 -13.67 -16.42 -33.15
N ILE A 105 -12.52 -16.19 -32.53
CA ILE A 105 -12.16 -16.77 -31.24
C ILE A 105 -12.80 -15.93 -30.14
N PRO A 106 -13.59 -16.53 -29.24
CA PRO A 106 -14.14 -15.83 -28.09
C PRO A 106 -13.01 -15.23 -27.23
N ARG A 107 -13.15 -14.00 -26.82
CA ARG A 107 -12.14 -13.27 -26.04
C ARG A 107 -12.48 -13.37 -24.57
N ALA A 108 -11.54 -13.82 -23.75
CA ALA A 108 -11.76 -13.99 -22.33
C ALA A 108 -11.66 -12.68 -21.54
N ASN A 109 -10.80 -11.74 -21.97
CA ASN A 109 -10.52 -10.51 -21.23
C ASN A 109 -10.25 -9.32 -22.17
N ASP A 110 -10.87 -8.18 -21.88
CA ASP A 110 -10.62 -6.88 -22.54
C ASP A 110 -10.03 -5.87 -21.53
N VAL A 111 -9.19 -6.37 -20.61
CA VAL A 111 -8.53 -5.52 -19.61
C VAL A 111 -7.37 -4.82 -20.29
N ARG A 112 -7.37 -3.48 -20.21
CA ARG A 112 -6.34 -2.61 -20.76
C ARG A 112 -6.21 -1.38 -19.87
N VAL A 113 -5.06 -0.72 -19.93
CA VAL A 113 -4.78 0.49 -19.16
C VAL A 113 -4.27 1.62 -20.03
N ALA A 114 -4.38 2.84 -19.53
CA ALA A 114 -3.79 4.02 -20.15
C ALA A 114 -2.33 4.20 -19.65
N PRO A 115 -1.47 4.93 -20.40
CA PRO A 115 -0.09 5.18 -19.97
C PRO A 115 0.04 5.90 -18.64
N GLU A 116 -0.98 6.71 -18.29
CA GLU A 116 -1.02 7.48 -17.05
C GLU A 116 -1.59 6.69 -15.85
N THR A 117 -1.97 5.43 -16.06
CA THR A 117 -2.48 4.57 -14.99
C THR A 117 -1.39 4.35 -13.94
N ASP A 118 -1.78 4.50 -12.67
CA ASP A 118 -0.86 4.30 -11.55
C ASP A 118 -0.34 2.85 -11.52
N GLN A 119 0.96 2.68 -11.23
CA GLN A 119 1.62 1.37 -11.25
C GLN A 119 1.02 0.38 -10.23
N GLU A 120 0.53 0.87 -9.10
CA GLU A 120 -0.14 0.04 -8.09
C GLU A 120 -1.47 -0.51 -8.64
N GLU A 121 -2.23 0.31 -9.37
CA GLU A 121 -3.46 -0.13 -10.04
C GLU A 121 -3.18 -1.14 -11.15
N VAL A 122 -2.09 -0.96 -11.92
CA VAL A 122 -1.63 -1.93 -12.92
C VAL A 122 -1.31 -3.26 -12.25
N ALA A 123 -0.55 -3.26 -11.15
CA ALA A 123 -0.20 -4.44 -10.39
C ALA A 123 -1.44 -5.16 -9.83
N ARG A 124 -2.41 -4.38 -9.34
CA ARG A 124 -3.69 -4.89 -8.87
C ARG A 124 -4.50 -5.58 -9.97
N LEU A 125 -4.57 -4.99 -11.17
CA LEU A 125 -5.28 -5.58 -12.32
C LEU A 125 -4.61 -6.88 -12.77
N VAL A 126 -3.30 -6.91 -12.90
CA VAL A 126 -2.54 -8.11 -13.27
C VAL A 126 -2.81 -9.23 -12.26
N SER A 127 -2.76 -8.94 -10.97
CA SER A 127 -3.05 -9.91 -9.90
C SER A 127 -4.52 -10.34 -9.86
N GLN A 128 -5.47 -9.41 -10.08
CA GLN A 128 -6.90 -9.70 -10.00
C GLN A 128 -7.40 -10.59 -11.14
N TYR A 129 -6.81 -10.44 -12.32
CA TYR A 129 -7.22 -11.15 -13.54
C TYR A 129 -6.25 -12.25 -13.95
N ASP A 130 -5.24 -12.56 -13.12
CA ASP A 130 -4.21 -13.59 -13.38
C ASP A 130 -3.53 -13.40 -14.75
N LEU A 131 -3.17 -12.15 -15.09
CA LEU A 131 -2.60 -11.81 -16.39
C LEU A 131 -1.09 -12.05 -16.40
N PHE A 132 -0.56 -12.51 -17.54
CA PHE A 132 0.88 -12.59 -17.78
C PHE A 132 1.43 -11.28 -18.36
N ALA A 133 0.59 -10.56 -19.10
CA ALA A 133 0.90 -9.22 -19.61
C ALA A 133 -0.40 -8.40 -19.76
N LEU A 134 -0.30 -7.10 -19.55
CA LEU A 134 -1.41 -6.15 -19.60
C LEU A 134 -1.16 -5.14 -20.71
N PRO A 135 -2.06 -5.02 -21.72
CA PRO A 135 -1.88 -4.07 -22.81
C PRO A 135 -2.13 -2.63 -22.35
N VAL A 136 -1.27 -1.73 -22.82
CA VAL A 136 -1.37 -0.30 -22.63
C VAL A 136 -1.84 0.35 -23.92
N VAL A 137 -2.90 1.17 -23.84
CA VAL A 137 -3.52 1.82 -24.99
C VAL A 137 -3.65 3.32 -24.78
N ASP A 138 -3.58 4.08 -25.88
CA ASP A 138 -3.89 5.50 -25.88
C ASP A 138 -5.42 5.77 -25.84
N PRO A 139 -5.86 7.04 -25.69
CA PRO A 139 -7.28 7.39 -25.71
C PRO A 139 -8.02 6.98 -26.98
N GLU A 140 -7.32 6.84 -28.10
CA GLU A 140 -7.86 6.39 -29.39
C GLU A 140 -7.91 4.85 -29.50
N GLY A 141 -7.43 4.13 -28.47
CA GLY A 141 -7.40 2.67 -28.40
C GLY A 141 -6.22 2.04 -29.13
N ARG A 142 -5.23 2.83 -29.59
CA ARG A 142 -4.03 2.29 -30.25
C ARG A 142 -3.11 1.69 -29.20
N MET A 143 -2.56 0.53 -29.50
CA MET A 143 -1.65 -0.16 -28.62
C MET A 143 -0.32 0.57 -28.55
N LEU A 144 0.08 0.96 -27.34
CA LEU A 144 1.38 1.58 -27.07
C LEU A 144 2.39 0.56 -26.59
N GLY A 145 1.96 -0.48 -25.85
CA GLY A 145 2.81 -1.50 -25.30
C GLY A 145 2.11 -2.52 -24.41
N ILE A 146 2.94 -3.26 -23.69
CA ILE A 146 2.51 -4.21 -22.65
C ILE A 146 3.29 -3.98 -21.38
N VAL A 147 2.70 -4.31 -20.25
CA VAL A 147 3.37 -4.46 -18.95
C VAL A 147 3.35 -5.94 -18.62
N THR A 148 4.49 -6.53 -18.39
CA THR A 148 4.62 -7.95 -18.11
C THR A 148 4.57 -8.25 -16.61
N VAL A 149 4.25 -9.48 -16.24
CA VAL A 149 4.09 -9.88 -14.82
C VAL A 149 5.39 -9.77 -14.03
N ASP A 150 6.54 -9.93 -14.65
CA ASP A 150 7.86 -9.78 -14.02
C ASP A 150 8.13 -8.33 -13.61
N ASP A 151 7.78 -7.35 -14.46
CA ASP A 151 7.85 -5.93 -14.10
C ASP A 151 6.88 -5.59 -12.98
N VAL A 152 5.68 -6.17 -13.02
CA VAL A 152 4.67 -6.02 -11.95
C VAL A 152 5.15 -6.58 -10.62
N ILE A 153 5.90 -7.69 -10.62
CA ILE A 153 6.49 -8.24 -9.39
C ILE A 153 7.48 -7.24 -8.77
N ASP A 154 8.30 -6.60 -9.58
CA ASP A 154 9.24 -5.58 -9.09
C ASP A 154 8.50 -4.36 -8.52
N VAL A 155 7.42 -3.91 -9.17
CA VAL A 155 6.54 -2.85 -8.64
C VAL A 155 5.92 -3.24 -7.30
N LEU A 156 5.40 -4.47 -7.17
CA LEU A 156 4.80 -4.93 -5.90
C LEU A 156 5.81 -4.95 -4.75
N VAL A 157 7.06 -5.33 -5.01
CA VAL A 157 8.15 -5.30 -4.01
C VAL A 157 8.49 -3.86 -3.64
N GLU A 158 8.50 -2.96 -4.60
CA GLU A 158 8.79 -1.54 -4.42
C GLU A 158 7.71 -0.85 -3.60
N GLU A 159 6.44 -0.99 -3.98
CA GLU A 159 5.29 -0.41 -3.26
C GLU A 159 5.17 -0.99 -1.84
N GLY A 160 5.29 -2.32 -1.70
CA GLY A 160 5.27 -2.95 -0.38
C GLY A 160 6.40 -2.47 0.55
N THR A 161 7.57 -2.16 -0.01
CA THR A 161 8.69 -1.56 0.73
C THR A 161 8.37 -0.13 1.14
N GLU A 162 7.78 0.67 0.24
CA GLU A 162 7.36 2.04 0.53
C GLU A 162 6.31 2.07 1.64
N ASP A 163 5.29 1.22 1.56
CA ASP A 163 4.24 1.11 2.56
C ASP A 163 4.78 0.80 3.96
N VAL A 164 5.70 -0.18 4.05
CA VAL A 164 6.35 -0.53 5.33
C VAL A 164 7.13 0.65 5.92
N LEU A 165 7.88 1.38 5.09
CA LEU A 165 8.64 2.55 5.53
C LEU A 165 7.73 3.70 5.96
N ARG A 166 6.69 4.01 5.19
CA ARG A 166 5.69 5.05 5.52
C ARG A 166 4.96 4.72 6.80
N PHE A 167 4.53 3.47 6.96
CA PHE A 167 3.88 3.01 8.19
C PHE A 167 4.80 3.16 9.41
N GLY A 168 6.12 2.98 9.24
CA GLY A 168 7.14 3.25 10.26
C GLY A 168 7.51 4.72 10.43
N ALA A 169 6.86 5.67 9.74
CA ALA A 169 7.22 7.10 9.71
C ALA A 169 8.65 7.36 9.22
N VAL A 170 9.09 6.61 8.21
CA VAL A 170 10.40 6.75 7.57
C VAL A 170 10.20 7.16 6.11
N GLU A 171 10.91 8.21 5.66
CA GLU A 171 10.87 8.60 4.26
C GLU A 171 11.56 7.56 3.37
N ARG A 172 10.95 7.27 2.23
CA ARG A 172 11.52 6.39 1.22
C ARG A 172 12.86 6.93 0.70
N GLY A 173 13.79 6.03 0.46
CA GLY A 173 15.04 6.32 -0.23
C GLY A 173 15.02 5.90 -1.70
N ALA A 174 16.15 6.04 -2.39
CA ALA A 174 16.31 5.46 -3.71
C ALA A 174 16.19 3.92 -3.63
N THR A 175 15.48 3.33 -4.57
CA THR A 175 15.10 1.90 -4.59
C THR A 175 16.30 0.95 -4.55
N ASP A 176 17.44 1.39 -5.10
CA ASP A 176 18.66 0.56 -5.26
C ASP A 176 19.61 0.59 -4.05
N GLU A 177 19.29 1.38 -3.00
CA GLU A 177 20.16 1.49 -1.83
C GLU A 177 19.97 0.33 -0.85
N THR A 178 20.97 -0.53 -0.75
CA THR A 178 20.97 -1.55 0.31
C THR A 178 21.20 -0.93 1.68
N TYR A 179 20.73 -1.60 2.74
CA TYR A 179 20.83 -1.13 4.12
C TYR A 179 22.24 -0.68 4.51
N PHE A 180 23.26 -1.47 4.17
CA PHE A 180 24.67 -1.16 4.51
C PHE A 180 25.32 -0.12 3.59
N ALA A 181 24.79 0.12 2.40
CA ALA A 181 25.29 1.14 1.50
C ALA A 181 24.76 2.54 1.83
N THR A 182 23.67 2.63 2.59
CA THR A 182 23.08 3.91 2.99
C THR A 182 23.94 4.60 4.06
N PRO A 183 24.51 5.81 3.79
CA PRO A 183 25.26 6.55 4.79
C PRO A 183 24.40 6.91 6.00
N ILE A 184 24.98 6.88 7.20
CA ILE A 184 24.27 7.18 8.46
C ILE A 184 23.58 8.56 8.40
N THR A 185 24.23 9.57 7.83
CA THR A 185 23.66 10.92 7.69
C THR A 185 22.36 10.93 6.86
N ARG A 186 22.30 10.12 5.82
CA ARG A 186 21.10 9.98 4.99
C ARG A 186 20.01 9.21 5.73
N ALA A 187 20.36 8.14 6.44
CA ALA A 187 19.42 7.40 7.28
C ALA A 187 18.79 8.27 8.37
N VAL A 188 19.59 9.15 9.01
CA VAL A 188 19.10 10.13 9.99
C VAL A 188 18.18 11.16 9.31
N ARG A 189 18.56 11.70 8.16
CA ARG A 189 17.76 12.70 7.43
C ARG A 189 16.36 12.18 7.07
N ARG A 190 16.24 10.90 6.69
CA ARG A 190 14.95 10.25 6.36
C ARG A 190 14.01 10.08 7.54
N ARG A 191 14.51 10.13 8.76
CA ARG A 191 13.74 9.91 9.99
C ARG A 191 13.49 11.19 10.77
N ILE A 192 14.42 12.14 10.72
CA ILE A 192 14.43 13.28 11.65
C ILE A 192 13.20 14.18 11.48
N GLY A 193 12.70 14.36 10.25
CA GLY A 193 11.52 15.19 9.98
C GLY A 193 10.29 14.68 10.75
N TRP A 194 9.97 13.40 10.59
CA TRP A 194 8.88 12.75 11.32
C TRP A 194 9.10 12.71 12.82
N LEU A 195 10.32 12.37 13.27
CA LEU A 195 10.64 12.32 14.69
C LEU A 195 10.51 13.69 15.36
N MET A 196 10.90 14.77 14.67
CA MET A 196 10.71 16.13 15.19
C MET A 196 9.22 16.50 15.30
N LEU A 197 8.42 16.15 14.29
CA LEU A 197 6.97 16.36 14.34
C LEU A 197 6.36 15.61 15.53
N LEU A 198 6.68 14.32 15.68
CA LEU A 198 6.19 13.48 16.78
C LEU A 198 6.68 13.98 18.14
N PHE A 199 7.92 14.45 18.23
CA PHE A 199 8.47 15.05 19.47
C PHE A 199 7.71 16.31 19.87
N LEU A 200 7.43 17.21 18.90
CA LEU A 200 6.67 18.44 19.17
C LEU A 200 5.21 18.11 19.56
N THR A 201 4.56 17.17 18.87
CA THR A 201 3.21 16.73 19.25
C THR A 201 3.16 16.01 20.57
N GLY A 202 4.23 15.29 20.94
CA GLY A 202 4.39 14.67 22.26
C GLY A 202 4.39 15.68 23.43
N THR A 203 4.70 16.96 23.19
CA THR A 203 4.58 18.01 24.22
C THR A 203 3.14 18.21 24.71
N ILE A 204 2.13 17.81 23.90
CA ILE A 204 0.73 17.83 24.32
C ILE A 204 0.51 16.95 25.55
N THR A 205 1.16 15.78 25.61
CA THR A 205 1.10 14.87 26.75
C THR A 205 1.65 15.53 28.02
N ILE A 206 2.71 16.31 27.90
CA ILE A 206 3.28 17.07 29.03
C ILE A 206 2.28 18.12 29.54
N ASN A 207 1.59 18.83 28.62
CA ASN A 207 0.56 19.80 29.01
C ASN A 207 -0.63 19.11 29.73
N VAL A 208 -1.05 17.93 29.27
CA VAL A 208 -2.11 17.15 29.95
C VAL A 208 -1.67 16.80 31.37
N LEU A 209 -0.42 16.30 31.57
CA LEU A 209 0.10 16.02 32.90
C LEU A 209 0.11 17.25 33.81
N SER A 210 0.54 18.39 33.28
CA SER A 210 0.58 19.66 34.03
C SER A 210 -0.84 20.11 34.45
N TRP A 211 -1.86 19.94 33.62
CA TRP A 211 -3.24 20.28 33.98
C TRP A 211 -3.77 19.43 35.13
N PHE A 212 -3.29 18.21 35.29
CA PHE A 212 -3.70 17.29 36.34
C PHE A 212 -2.66 17.11 37.46
N GLU A 213 -1.67 18.00 37.55
CA GLU A 213 -0.59 17.93 38.56
C GLU A 213 -1.16 17.82 39.95
N THR A 214 -2.18 18.62 40.34
CA THR A 214 -2.82 18.59 41.65
C THR A 214 -3.41 17.21 41.96
N ALA A 215 -4.11 16.62 41.01
CA ALA A 215 -4.70 15.28 41.19
C ALA A 215 -3.63 14.19 41.34
N LEU A 216 -2.54 14.27 40.58
CA LEU A 216 -1.42 13.35 40.67
C LEU A 216 -0.66 13.49 42.00
N ASN A 217 -0.52 14.70 42.51
CA ASN A 217 0.08 14.94 43.85
C ASN A 217 -0.79 14.43 44.99
N GLN A 218 -2.12 14.47 44.85
CA GLN A 218 -3.05 13.91 45.85
C GLN A 218 -3.02 12.38 45.89
N VAL A 219 -2.93 11.74 44.72
CA VAL A 219 -2.90 10.28 44.59
C VAL A 219 -1.74 9.85 43.68
N VAL A 220 -0.53 9.85 44.24
CA VAL A 220 0.72 9.53 43.53
C VAL A 220 0.67 8.16 42.83
N ALA A 221 -0.08 7.21 43.40
CA ALA A 221 -0.26 5.89 42.79
C ALA A 221 -0.85 5.92 41.38
N LEU A 222 -1.57 6.98 40.98
CA LEU A 222 -2.06 7.16 39.61
C LEU A 222 -0.91 7.22 38.60
N SER A 223 0.20 7.88 38.93
CA SER A 223 1.35 8.02 38.04
C SER A 223 2.02 6.69 37.68
N PHE A 224 1.94 5.68 38.54
CA PHE A 224 2.53 4.35 38.29
C PHE A 224 1.81 3.58 37.19
N PHE A 225 0.54 3.87 36.95
CA PHE A 225 -0.27 3.23 35.89
C PHE A 225 -0.22 3.96 34.54
N ILE A 226 0.30 5.20 34.48
CA ILE A 226 0.37 5.98 33.25
C ILE A 226 1.10 5.22 32.13
N PRO A 227 2.31 4.65 32.33
CA PRO A 227 3.00 3.91 31.26
C PRO A 227 2.21 2.71 30.75
N LEU A 228 1.52 1.99 31.64
CA LEU A 228 0.68 0.85 31.28
C LEU A 228 -0.49 1.29 30.39
N LEU A 229 -1.18 2.36 30.76
CA LEU A 229 -2.37 2.85 30.10
C LEU A 229 -2.07 3.43 28.73
N ILE A 230 -1.06 4.33 28.62
CA ILE A 230 -0.62 4.89 27.34
C ILE A 230 -0.09 3.78 26.44
N GLY A 231 0.81 2.91 26.93
CA GLY A 231 1.34 1.81 26.13
C GLY A 231 0.25 0.86 25.60
N THR A 232 -0.76 0.55 26.43
CA THR A 232 -1.91 -0.27 25.99
C THR A 232 -2.72 0.44 24.90
N GLY A 233 -3.02 1.73 25.10
CA GLY A 233 -3.75 2.53 24.11
C GLY A 233 -2.98 2.67 22.81
N GLY A 234 -1.70 3.03 22.87
CA GLY A 234 -0.84 3.17 21.69
C GLY A 234 -0.72 1.88 20.89
N ASN A 235 -0.50 0.74 21.56
CA ASN A 235 -0.43 -0.57 20.92
C ASN A 235 -1.77 -0.94 20.25
N THR A 236 -2.89 -0.72 20.94
CA THR A 236 -4.23 -0.99 20.40
C THR A 236 -4.50 -0.15 19.16
N GLY A 237 -4.21 1.14 19.20
CA GLY A 237 -4.36 2.04 18.05
C GLY A 237 -3.45 1.65 16.87
N ALA A 238 -2.19 1.30 17.15
CA ALA A 238 -1.24 0.85 16.12
C ALA A 238 -1.69 -0.45 15.43
N GLN A 239 -2.24 -1.41 16.18
CA GLN A 239 -2.80 -2.64 15.60
C GLN A 239 -4.02 -2.34 14.71
N THR A 240 -4.90 -1.47 15.16
CA THR A 240 -6.10 -1.10 14.38
C THR A 240 -5.72 -0.37 13.10
N VAL A 241 -4.84 0.63 13.16
CA VAL A 241 -4.43 1.36 11.95
C VAL A 241 -3.73 0.44 10.94
N SER A 242 -2.93 -0.52 11.41
CA SER A 242 -2.28 -1.51 10.55
C SER A 242 -3.29 -2.35 9.77
N THR A 243 -4.33 -2.85 10.45
CA THR A 243 -5.39 -3.64 9.80
C THR A 243 -6.26 -2.79 8.87
N MET A 244 -6.51 -1.52 9.24
CA MET A 244 -7.27 -0.58 8.43
C MET A 244 -6.54 -0.20 7.14
N VAL A 245 -5.28 0.21 7.23
CA VAL A 245 -4.47 0.57 6.05
C VAL A 245 -4.40 -0.61 5.08
N ARG A 246 -4.12 -1.82 5.58
CA ARG A 246 -4.14 -3.03 4.75
C ARG A 246 -5.50 -3.29 4.10
N GLY A 247 -6.60 -3.21 4.85
CA GLY A 247 -7.95 -3.43 4.32
C GLY A 247 -8.36 -2.39 3.26
N MET A 248 -7.86 -1.15 3.39
CA MET A 248 -8.07 -0.09 2.42
C MET A 248 -7.21 -0.30 1.16
N ALA A 249 -5.95 -0.66 1.29
CA ALA A 249 -5.05 -0.98 0.18
C ALA A 249 -5.59 -2.15 -0.68
N LEU A 250 -6.16 -3.18 -0.04
CA LEU A 250 -6.79 -4.31 -0.74
C LEU A 250 -8.22 -4.03 -1.23
N ASN A 251 -8.74 -2.79 -1.09
CA ASN A 251 -10.13 -2.43 -1.41
C ASN A 251 -11.21 -3.28 -0.68
N GLU A 252 -10.85 -3.94 0.43
CA GLU A 252 -11.78 -4.65 1.32
C GLU A 252 -12.66 -3.66 2.12
N ILE A 253 -12.12 -2.45 2.39
CA ILE A 253 -12.76 -1.37 3.13
C ILE A 253 -12.85 -0.13 2.22
N ARG A 254 -14.07 0.40 2.07
CA ARG A 254 -14.33 1.61 1.28
C ARG A 254 -14.83 2.74 2.17
N LEU A 255 -14.72 3.98 1.71
CA LEU A 255 -15.23 5.15 2.43
C LEU A 255 -16.74 5.07 2.74
N SER A 256 -17.52 4.38 1.90
CA SER A 256 -18.94 4.11 2.15
C SER A 256 -19.20 3.25 3.38
N ASP A 257 -18.21 2.47 3.82
CA ASP A 257 -18.33 1.52 4.94
C ASP A 257 -18.02 2.13 6.31
N ILE A 258 -17.73 3.44 6.39
CA ILE A 258 -17.27 4.13 7.60
C ILE A 258 -18.14 3.82 8.82
N GLY A 259 -19.46 3.85 8.69
CA GLY A 259 -20.38 3.57 9.81
C GLY A 259 -20.26 2.14 10.34
N ARG A 260 -20.12 1.16 9.42
CA ARG A 260 -19.94 -0.25 9.76
C ARG A 260 -18.58 -0.52 10.40
N VAL A 261 -17.54 0.11 9.86
CA VAL A 261 -16.17 0.01 10.39
C VAL A 261 -16.10 0.58 11.80
N VAL A 262 -16.58 1.80 12.00
CA VAL A 262 -16.57 2.46 13.33
C VAL A 262 -17.31 1.62 14.37
N LEU A 263 -18.51 1.11 14.04
CA LEU A 263 -19.26 0.26 14.97
C LEU A 263 -18.52 -1.04 15.30
N ARG A 264 -17.87 -1.65 14.30
CA ARG A 264 -17.06 -2.85 14.49
C ARG A 264 -15.86 -2.58 15.39
N GLU A 265 -15.14 -1.48 15.16
CA GLU A 265 -13.94 -1.14 15.94
C GLU A 265 -14.27 -0.66 17.36
N ILE A 266 -15.40 0.03 17.58
CA ILE A 266 -15.92 0.30 18.93
C ILE A 266 -16.20 -1.01 19.67
N SER A 267 -16.88 -1.96 19.02
CA SER A 267 -17.20 -3.26 19.62
C SER A 267 -15.96 -4.08 19.93
N SER A 268 -14.98 -4.09 19.01
CA SER A 268 -13.68 -4.75 19.18
C SER A 268 -12.88 -4.12 20.33
N GLY A 269 -12.79 -2.78 20.36
CA GLY A 269 -12.09 -2.04 21.40
C GLY A 269 -12.74 -2.23 22.79
N LEU A 270 -14.05 -2.28 22.85
CA LEU A 270 -14.78 -2.57 24.10
C LEU A 270 -14.45 -3.98 24.61
N LEU A 271 -14.46 -4.98 23.73
CA LEU A 271 -14.16 -6.37 24.11
C LEU A 271 -12.70 -6.53 24.56
N LEU A 272 -11.75 -5.97 23.78
CA LEU A 272 -10.32 -5.95 24.14
C LEU A 272 -10.12 -5.22 25.49
N GLY A 273 -10.74 -4.06 25.64
CA GLY A 273 -10.68 -3.27 26.85
C GLY A 273 -11.21 -4.03 28.06
N LEU A 274 -12.34 -4.76 27.95
CA LEU A 274 -12.89 -5.58 29.03
C LEU A 274 -11.92 -6.71 29.44
N LEU A 275 -11.35 -7.42 28.48
CA LEU A 275 -10.39 -8.50 28.78
C LEU A 275 -9.15 -7.97 29.47
N LEU A 276 -8.59 -6.86 28.98
CA LEU A 276 -7.40 -6.24 29.57
C LEU A 276 -7.70 -5.59 30.92
N ALA A 277 -8.91 -5.03 31.10
CA ALA A 277 -9.34 -4.45 32.38
C ALA A 277 -9.41 -5.48 33.49
N LEU A 278 -9.83 -6.72 33.23
CA LEU A 278 -9.83 -7.80 34.22
C LEU A 278 -8.39 -8.09 34.69
N VAL A 279 -7.44 -8.16 33.77
CA VAL A 279 -6.03 -8.38 34.10
C VAL A 279 -5.47 -7.21 34.89
N ALA A 280 -5.74 -5.98 34.47
CA ALA A 280 -5.26 -4.77 35.14
C ALA A 280 -5.85 -4.56 36.53
N LEU A 281 -7.15 -4.90 36.70
CA LEU A 281 -7.81 -4.90 38.02
C LEU A 281 -7.10 -5.85 38.99
N GLY A 282 -6.90 -7.10 38.54
CA GLY A 282 -6.19 -8.10 39.36
C GLY A 282 -4.78 -7.67 39.68
N MET A 283 -4.03 -7.13 38.72
CA MET A 283 -2.68 -6.65 38.91
C MET A 283 -2.63 -5.46 39.90
N ALA A 284 -3.55 -4.49 39.78
CA ALA A 284 -3.59 -3.34 40.67
C ALA A 284 -3.88 -3.76 42.12
N LEU A 285 -4.76 -4.73 42.34
CA LEU A 285 -5.06 -5.28 43.67
C LEU A 285 -3.88 -6.07 44.24
N LEU A 286 -3.19 -6.87 43.42
CA LEU A 286 -2.00 -7.62 43.81
C LEU A 286 -0.83 -6.70 44.23
N LEU A 287 -0.73 -5.53 43.62
CA LEU A 287 0.23 -4.48 44.00
C LEU A 287 -0.15 -3.72 45.29
N GLY A 288 -1.25 -4.12 45.97
CA GLY A 288 -1.68 -3.54 47.25
C GLY A 288 -2.44 -2.21 47.09
N ASN A 289 -2.91 -1.86 45.93
CA ASN A 289 -3.70 -0.66 45.71
C ASN A 289 -5.15 -0.84 46.19
N SER A 290 -5.82 0.27 46.48
CA SER A 290 -7.23 0.26 46.85
C SER A 290 -8.12 -0.24 45.72
N LEU A 291 -9.26 -0.86 46.08
CA LEU A 291 -10.25 -1.28 45.07
C LEU A 291 -10.70 -0.12 44.17
N MET A 292 -10.83 1.08 44.74
CA MET A 292 -11.25 2.26 43.98
C MET A 292 -10.21 2.64 42.91
N LEU A 293 -8.92 2.63 43.25
CA LEU A 293 -7.85 2.88 42.26
C LEU A 293 -7.81 1.77 41.20
N ALA A 294 -7.95 0.50 41.62
CA ALA A 294 -8.00 -0.61 40.67
C ALA A 294 -9.16 -0.51 39.69
N LEU A 295 -10.32 -0.06 40.14
CA LEU A 295 -11.49 0.23 39.29
C LEU A 295 -11.23 1.41 38.34
N VAL A 296 -10.59 2.48 38.80
CA VAL A 296 -10.17 3.61 37.93
C VAL A 296 -9.31 3.11 36.79
N VAL A 297 -8.29 2.29 37.07
CA VAL A 297 -7.40 1.72 36.05
C VAL A 297 -8.17 0.83 35.08
N ALA A 298 -9.02 -0.06 35.57
CA ALA A 298 -9.80 -0.99 34.76
C ALA A 298 -10.77 -0.26 33.83
N ILE A 299 -11.54 0.70 34.34
CA ILE A 299 -12.48 1.48 33.52
C ILE A 299 -11.74 2.31 32.47
N SER A 300 -10.58 2.87 32.85
CA SER A 300 -9.75 3.65 31.94
C SER A 300 -9.21 2.80 30.78
N ILE A 301 -8.77 1.56 31.03
CA ILE A 301 -8.33 0.64 29.96
C ILE A 301 -9.46 0.38 28.97
N ILE A 302 -10.69 0.14 29.45
CA ILE A 302 -11.86 -0.07 28.56
C ILE A 302 -12.08 1.17 27.67
N ALA A 303 -12.09 2.34 28.30
CA ALA A 303 -12.33 3.60 27.56
C ALA A 303 -11.18 3.90 26.57
N ILE A 304 -9.91 3.70 26.97
CA ILE A 304 -8.74 3.96 26.13
C ILE A 304 -8.68 2.99 24.97
N CYS A 305 -8.89 1.69 25.18
CA CYS A 305 -8.89 0.71 24.07
C CYS A 305 -10.00 0.99 23.06
N THR A 306 -11.22 1.32 23.54
CA THR A 306 -12.33 1.69 22.67
C THR A 306 -12.03 2.96 21.87
N TRP A 307 -11.46 3.96 22.51
CA TRP A 307 -11.03 5.20 21.86
C TRP A 307 -9.92 4.96 20.83
N ALA A 308 -8.88 4.21 21.20
CA ALA A 308 -7.74 3.90 20.36
C ALA A 308 -8.15 3.16 19.08
N ASN A 309 -9.03 2.14 19.19
CA ASN A 309 -9.59 1.46 18.02
C ASN A 309 -10.38 2.41 17.14
N THR A 310 -11.23 3.25 17.74
CA THR A 310 -12.04 4.21 17.00
C THR A 310 -11.16 5.20 16.22
N VAL A 311 -10.15 5.76 16.87
CA VAL A 311 -9.21 6.71 16.24
C VAL A 311 -8.37 6.00 15.17
N GLY A 312 -7.84 4.81 15.47
CA GLY A 312 -7.05 4.00 14.52
C GLY A 312 -7.83 3.62 13.27
N ALA A 313 -9.16 3.52 13.35
CA ALA A 313 -10.02 3.27 12.20
C ALA A 313 -10.39 4.55 11.44
N ILE A 314 -10.77 5.60 12.14
CA ILE A 314 -11.28 6.82 11.51
C ILE A 314 -10.19 7.62 10.81
N VAL A 315 -9.00 7.73 11.40
CA VAL A 315 -7.94 8.59 10.87
C VAL A 315 -7.50 8.19 9.45
N PRO A 316 -7.21 6.91 9.13
CA PRO A 316 -6.87 6.52 7.76
C PRO A 316 -8.00 6.78 6.76
N MET A 317 -9.25 6.56 7.16
CA MET A 317 -10.41 6.82 6.29
C MET A 317 -10.59 8.31 6.01
N ILE A 318 -10.34 9.17 7.00
CA ILE A 318 -10.34 10.63 6.80
C ILE A 318 -9.22 11.04 5.84
N THR A 319 -8.02 10.49 6.00
CA THR A 319 -6.87 10.76 5.14
C THR A 319 -7.21 10.44 3.68
N GLN A 320 -7.76 9.25 3.41
CA GLN A 320 -8.22 8.85 2.08
C GLN A 320 -9.31 9.78 1.53
N LYS A 321 -10.24 10.24 2.37
CA LYS A 321 -11.30 11.18 1.94
C LYS A 321 -10.74 12.49 1.42
N PHE A 322 -9.59 12.93 1.92
CA PHE A 322 -8.88 14.11 1.42
C PHE A 322 -7.95 13.83 0.23
N GLY A 323 -7.99 12.62 -0.34
CA GLY A 323 -7.16 12.22 -1.46
C GLY A 323 -5.69 12.00 -1.09
N LEU A 324 -5.40 11.81 0.20
CA LEU A 324 -4.07 11.47 0.68
C LEU A 324 -3.97 9.95 0.88
N ASP A 325 -2.77 9.42 0.69
CA ASP A 325 -2.48 8.01 0.90
C ASP A 325 -2.72 7.62 2.37
N PRO A 326 -3.59 6.62 2.66
CA PRO A 326 -3.81 6.14 4.02
C PRO A 326 -2.55 5.63 4.74
N ALA A 327 -1.54 5.16 3.99
CA ALA A 327 -0.25 4.70 4.54
C ALA A 327 0.55 5.83 5.20
N LEU A 328 0.24 7.11 4.91
CA LEU A 328 0.80 8.26 5.62
C LEU A 328 0.39 8.29 7.11
N VAL A 329 -0.67 7.59 7.48
CA VAL A 329 -1.09 7.45 8.88
C VAL A 329 -0.20 6.41 9.56
N SER A 330 0.99 6.85 9.92
CA SER A 330 1.99 5.98 10.54
C SER A 330 1.57 5.52 11.95
N ALA A 331 2.02 4.32 12.34
CA ALA A 331 1.79 3.81 13.70
C ALA A 331 2.29 4.78 14.78
N PRO A 332 3.49 5.39 14.69
CA PRO A 332 3.94 6.39 15.65
C PRO A 332 3.04 7.63 15.74
N LEU A 333 2.39 8.05 14.66
CA LEU A 333 1.45 9.18 14.72
C LEU A 333 0.21 8.81 15.55
N ILE A 334 -0.35 7.63 15.31
CA ILE A 334 -1.51 7.15 16.06
C ILE A 334 -1.15 6.95 17.54
N THR A 335 0.02 6.36 17.86
CA THR A 335 0.44 6.20 19.25
C THR A 335 0.54 7.55 19.96
N THR A 336 1.19 8.55 19.35
CA THR A 336 1.32 9.89 19.93
C THR A 336 -0.04 10.56 20.18
N LEU A 337 -0.98 10.41 19.26
CA LEU A 337 -2.33 10.95 19.40
C LEU A 337 -3.10 10.25 20.53
N VAL A 338 -3.01 8.92 20.58
CA VAL A 338 -3.68 8.10 21.60
C VAL A 338 -3.04 8.30 22.98
N ASP A 339 -1.72 8.50 23.07
CA ASP A 339 -1.04 8.76 24.32
C ASP A 339 -1.58 10.01 25.02
N ALA A 340 -1.66 11.14 24.31
CA ALA A 340 -2.17 12.38 24.87
C ALA A 340 -3.66 12.28 25.24
N THR A 341 -4.48 11.75 24.32
CA THR A 341 -5.93 11.65 24.54
C THR A 341 -6.31 10.56 25.53
N GLY A 342 -5.61 9.43 25.52
CA GLY A 342 -5.78 8.33 26.48
C GLY A 342 -5.40 8.75 27.91
N LEU A 343 -4.31 9.50 28.06
CA LEU A 343 -3.92 10.07 29.33
C LEU A 343 -5.00 11.03 29.86
N MET A 344 -5.53 11.89 29.00
CA MET A 344 -6.64 12.78 29.37
C MET A 344 -7.87 11.98 29.83
N ILE A 345 -8.27 10.94 29.10
CA ILE A 345 -9.38 10.06 29.47
C ILE A 345 -9.11 9.44 30.86
N TYR A 346 -7.93 8.91 31.09
CA TYR A 346 -7.55 8.32 32.36
C TYR A 346 -7.68 9.29 33.54
N LEU A 347 -7.09 10.47 33.41
CA LEU A 347 -7.06 11.45 34.49
C LEU A 347 -8.45 12.07 34.74
N LEU A 348 -9.28 12.20 33.71
CA LEU A 348 -10.70 12.60 33.88
C LEU A 348 -11.50 11.54 34.63
N ILE A 349 -11.32 10.25 34.31
CA ILE A 349 -11.97 9.14 35.03
C ILE A 349 -11.47 9.09 36.48
N ALA A 350 -10.16 9.23 36.71
CA ALA A 350 -9.59 9.28 38.05
C ALA A 350 -10.18 10.43 38.87
N ARG A 351 -10.24 11.62 38.30
CA ARG A 351 -10.84 12.80 38.94
C ARG A 351 -12.31 12.59 39.29
N ALA A 352 -13.08 12.01 38.39
CA ALA A 352 -14.51 11.78 38.61
C ALA A 352 -14.80 10.71 39.70
N LEU A 353 -14.01 9.63 39.73
CA LEU A 353 -14.24 8.51 40.66
C LEU A 353 -13.59 8.71 42.03
N LEU A 354 -12.45 9.41 42.10
CA LEU A 354 -11.72 9.64 43.36
C LEU A 354 -12.10 10.97 44.00
N ASN A 355 -12.90 11.82 43.33
CA ASN A 355 -13.30 13.18 43.79
C ASN A 355 -12.08 14.08 44.11
N ILE A 356 -11.06 14.09 43.25
CA ILE A 356 -9.79 14.82 43.39
C ILE A 356 -9.65 15.94 42.38
#